data_986c1cc7f21a76a8405d659ebfefaea0
#
_entry.id   986c1cc7f21a76a8405d659ebfefaea0
#
_cell.length_a   1.000
_cell.length_b   1.000
_cell.length_c   1.000
_cell.angle_alpha   90.00
_cell.angle_beta   90.00
_cell.angle_gamma   90.00
#
_symmetry.space_group_name_H-M   'P 1'
#
loop_
_entity.id
_entity.type
_entity.pdbx_description
1 polymer ?
#
loop_
_entity_poly.entity_id
_entity_poly.type
_entity_poly.pdbx_seq_one_letter_code
_entity_poly.pdbx_strand_id
1 'polypeptide(L)'
;MTDLDTKPWYRQFWPWFIIALPASAVVASLYTVSLAVRTTDSLVVTSDDGMDVVASRHRAAERFAADHGVRATLTLDLDSGAIDAKLAADSPVDWPKTLELLFSHPAFANRDQVITMTAAMPDSDGTPVWSGHFVDVPGGRWYVVLADGDTWRLSGTWSGAAVLLLEPAGAADDGNG
;
A
#
# COMPACT_ATOMS: atom_id res chain seq x y z
N MET A 1 20.36 4.18 -74.14
CA MET A 1 20.89 3.04 -73.34
C MET A 1 20.96 3.54 -71.91
N THR A 2 20.00 3.13 -71.11
CA THR A 2 19.90 3.52 -69.67
C THR A 2 20.87 2.67 -68.88
N ASP A 3 21.87 3.30 -68.31
CA ASP A 3 22.79 2.69 -67.37
C ASP A 3 21.97 2.10 -66.20
N LEU A 4 21.83 0.77 -66.20
CA LEU A 4 21.22 0.05 -65.06
C LEU A 4 22.19 0.16 -63.91
N ASP A 5 21.79 0.86 -62.90
CA ASP A 5 22.53 1.07 -61.65
C ASP A 5 22.88 -0.31 -61.03
N THR A 6 24.10 -0.76 -61.24
CA THR A 6 24.61 -2.09 -60.84
C THR A 6 25.04 -2.16 -59.39
N LYS A 7 24.64 -1.16 -58.59
CA LYS A 7 24.91 -1.17 -57.13
C LYS A 7 24.06 -2.26 -56.47
N PRO A 8 24.67 -3.15 -55.70
CA PRO A 8 23.93 -4.17 -54.98
C PRO A 8 22.90 -3.52 -54.03
N TRP A 9 21.72 -4.14 -53.92
CA TRP A 9 20.55 -3.62 -53.19
C TRP A 9 20.86 -3.15 -51.75
N TYR A 10 21.77 -3.85 -51.04
CA TYR A 10 22.18 -3.50 -49.67
C TYR A 10 23.01 -2.22 -49.58
N ARG A 11 23.52 -1.69 -50.68
CA ARG A 11 24.24 -0.41 -50.79
C ARG A 11 23.32 0.76 -51.20
N GLN A 12 22.07 0.46 -51.45
CA GLN A 12 21.05 1.48 -51.75
C GLN A 12 20.40 1.96 -50.46
N PHE A 13 20.11 3.24 -50.39
CA PHE A 13 19.48 3.84 -49.19
C PHE A 13 18.03 3.38 -48.99
N TRP A 14 17.30 3.10 -50.03
CA TRP A 14 15.88 2.76 -50.04
C TRP A 14 15.51 1.51 -49.22
N PRO A 15 16.16 0.36 -49.36
CA PRO A 15 15.83 -0.82 -48.58
C PRO A 15 16.03 -0.59 -47.07
N TRP A 16 17.05 0.16 -46.67
CA TRP A 16 17.33 0.47 -45.27
C TRP A 16 16.28 1.39 -44.67
N PHE A 17 15.75 2.33 -45.43
CA PHE A 17 14.66 3.19 -44.98
C PHE A 17 13.38 2.39 -44.71
N ILE A 18 13.04 1.42 -45.60
CA ILE A 18 11.85 0.56 -45.41
C ILE A 18 12.04 -0.36 -44.19
N ILE A 19 13.24 -0.85 -43.93
CA ILE A 19 13.55 -1.72 -42.80
C ILE A 19 13.59 -0.90 -41.48
N ALA A 20 14.11 0.31 -41.52
CA ALA A 20 14.25 1.15 -40.32
C ALA A 20 12.90 1.46 -39.66
N LEU A 21 11.84 1.59 -40.43
CA LEU A 21 10.50 1.95 -39.91
C LEU A 21 9.90 0.83 -39.04
N PRO A 22 9.80 -0.44 -39.48
CA PRO A 22 9.36 -1.51 -38.60
C PRO A 22 10.39 -1.83 -37.49
N ALA A 23 11.69 -1.67 -37.73
CA ALA A 23 12.70 -1.87 -36.71
C ALA A 23 12.58 -0.87 -35.57
N SER A 24 12.27 0.41 -35.85
CA SER A 24 12.03 1.40 -34.81
C SER A 24 10.79 1.09 -33.98
N ALA A 25 9.74 0.55 -34.58
CA ALA A 25 8.53 0.13 -33.87
C ALA A 25 8.84 -1.04 -32.89
N VAL A 26 9.65 -2.00 -33.32
CA VAL A 26 10.09 -3.13 -32.46
C VAL A 26 10.91 -2.61 -31.29
N VAL A 27 11.88 -1.71 -31.52
CA VAL A 27 12.70 -1.11 -30.45
C VAL A 27 11.81 -0.33 -29.47
N ALA A 28 10.87 0.46 -29.95
CA ALA A 28 9.94 1.19 -29.12
C ALA A 28 9.06 0.25 -28.25
N SER A 29 8.58 -0.84 -28.87
CA SER A 29 7.79 -1.85 -28.14
C SER A 29 8.60 -2.55 -27.05
N LEU A 30 9.84 -2.94 -27.34
CA LEU A 30 10.73 -3.55 -26.35
C LEU A 30 11.09 -2.58 -25.23
N TYR A 31 11.28 -1.30 -25.54
CA TYR A 31 11.49 -0.27 -24.55
C TYR A 31 10.27 -0.12 -23.63
N THR A 32 9.06 -0.08 -24.19
CA THR A 32 7.80 -0.01 -23.41
C THR A 32 7.65 -1.24 -22.51
N VAL A 33 7.92 -2.46 -23.02
CA VAL A 33 7.89 -3.69 -22.22
C VAL A 33 8.93 -3.63 -21.11
N SER A 34 10.16 -3.19 -21.40
CA SER A 34 11.21 -3.02 -20.39
C SER A 34 10.81 -2.02 -19.30
N LEU A 35 10.16 -0.92 -19.69
CA LEU A 35 9.63 0.05 -18.72
C LEU A 35 8.51 -0.57 -17.87
N ALA A 36 7.56 -1.26 -18.50
CA ALA A 36 6.48 -1.94 -17.80
C ALA A 36 7.00 -2.97 -16.77
N VAL A 37 8.00 -3.78 -17.16
CA VAL A 37 8.63 -4.76 -16.23
C VAL A 37 9.39 -4.08 -15.09
N ARG A 38 10.02 -2.93 -15.33
CA ARG A 38 10.74 -2.18 -14.28
C ARG A 38 9.82 -1.40 -13.36
N THR A 39 8.67 -0.97 -13.86
CA THR A 39 7.63 -0.26 -13.09
C THR A 39 6.59 -1.21 -12.50
N THR A 40 6.67 -2.52 -12.80
CA THR A 40 5.95 -3.55 -12.06
C THR A 40 6.61 -3.66 -10.69
N ASP A 41 6.38 -2.64 -9.87
CA ASP A 41 6.64 -2.69 -8.47
C ASP A 41 5.74 -3.80 -7.93
N SER A 42 6.36 -4.92 -7.60
CA SER A 42 5.90 -5.96 -6.69
C SER A 42 4.37 -6.17 -6.64
N LEU A 43 3.72 -6.28 -7.80
CA LEU A 43 2.54 -7.13 -7.85
C LEU A 43 3.06 -8.54 -7.60
N VAL A 44 3.03 -8.93 -6.34
CA VAL A 44 3.16 -10.31 -5.94
C VAL A 44 2.32 -11.10 -6.94
N VAL A 45 2.97 -11.93 -7.77
CA VAL A 45 2.30 -12.93 -8.58
C VAL A 45 1.71 -13.92 -7.58
N THR A 46 0.64 -13.49 -6.98
CA THR A 46 -0.22 -14.34 -6.20
C THR A 46 -1.12 -14.98 -7.24
N SER A 47 -0.92 -16.24 -7.50
CA SER A 47 -1.89 -17.10 -8.19
C SER A 47 -3.27 -16.73 -7.68
N ASP A 48 -4.29 -16.74 -8.53
CA ASP A 48 -5.69 -16.38 -8.22
C ASP A 48 -6.17 -16.95 -6.88
N ASP A 49 -5.76 -18.18 -6.54
CA ASP A 49 -6.02 -18.84 -5.25
C ASP A 49 -5.38 -18.11 -4.04
N GLY A 50 -4.24 -17.45 -4.22
CA GLY A 50 -3.56 -16.74 -3.13
C GLY A 50 -4.20 -15.39 -2.79
N MET A 51 -4.74 -14.67 -3.76
CA MET A 51 -5.47 -13.42 -3.53
C MET A 51 -6.76 -13.65 -2.75
N ASP A 52 -7.49 -14.71 -3.07
CA ASP A 52 -8.71 -15.08 -2.35
C ASP A 52 -8.43 -15.48 -0.90
N VAL A 53 -7.32 -16.17 -0.64
CA VAL A 53 -6.91 -16.55 0.72
C VAL A 53 -6.54 -15.31 1.54
N VAL A 54 -5.74 -14.38 0.99
CA VAL A 54 -5.37 -13.14 1.69
C VAL A 54 -6.59 -12.25 1.94
N ALA A 55 -7.45 -12.07 0.93
CA ALA A 55 -8.69 -11.32 1.07
C ALA A 55 -9.67 -11.95 2.08
N SER A 56 -9.70 -13.27 2.18
CA SER A 56 -10.53 -13.98 3.16
C SER A 56 -10.01 -13.80 4.59
N ARG A 57 -8.68 -13.82 4.79
CA ARG A 57 -8.03 -13.55 6.09
C ARG A 57 -8.28 -12.12 6.54
N HIS A 58 -8.12 -11.15 5.66
CA HIS A 58 -8.40 -9.74 5.99
C HIS A 58 -9.86 -9.55 6.41
N ARG A 59 -10.81 -10.13 5.68
CA ARG A 59 -12.23 -10.08 6.04
C ARG A 59 -12.54 -10.80 7.37
N ALA A 60 -11.83 -11.88 7.68
CA ALA A 60 -11.96 -12.55 8.97
C ALA A 60 -11.43 -11.69 10.11
N ALA A 61 -10.28 -11.06 9.93
CA ALA A 61 -9.68 -10.15 10.91
C ALA A 61 -10.55 -8.89 11.14
N GLU A 62 -11.16 -8.33 10.10
CA GLU A 62 -12.11 -7.21 10.21
C GLU A 62 -13.37 -7.61 10.95
N ARG A 63 -13.92 -8.82 10.68
CA ARG A 63 -15.08 -9.34 11.43
C ARG A 63 -14.76 -9.57 12.89
N PHE A 64 -13.60 -10.16 13.20
CA PHE A 64 -13.18 -10.32 14.59
C PHE A 64 -13.13 -8.98 15.32
N ALA A 65 -12.54 -7.95 14.69
CA ALA A 65 -12.50 -6.61 15.26
C ALA A 65 -13.91 -6.03 15.49
N ALA A 66 -14.84 -6.23 14.55
CA ALA A 66 -16.23 -5.78 14.67
C ALA A 66 -16.97 -6.52 15.78
N ASP A 67 -16.84 -7.86 15.84
CA ASP A 67 -17.53 -8.72 16.82
C ASP A 67 -17.08 -8.41 18.27
N HIS A 68 -15.82 -7.99 18.44
CA HIS A 68 -15.27 -7.63 19.77
C HIS A 68 -15.29 -6.13 20.05
N GLY A 69 -15.78 -5.31 19.12
CA GLY A 69 -15.82 -3.85 19.25
C GLY A 69 -14.43 -3.23 19.37
N VAL A 70 -13.42 -3.80 18.68
CA VAL A 70 -12.05 -3.27 18.71
C VAL A 70 -11.99 -1.92 18.02
N ARG A 71 -11.41 -0.94 18.70
CA ARG A 71 -11.22 0.43 18.22
C ARG A 71 -9.81 0.91 18.59
N ALA A 72 -9.24 1.77 17.77
CA ALA A 72 -7.96 2.39 18.05
C ALA A 72 -8.02 3.91 17.86
N THR A 73 -7.46 4.65 18.80
CA THR A 73 -7.21 6.08 18.65
C THR A 73 -5.72 6.28 18.46
N LEU A 74 -5.34 6.73 17.26
CA LEU A 74 -3.96 7.10 16.96
C LEU A 74 -3.76 8.58 17.27
N THR A 75 -2.74 8.91 18.03
CA THR A 75 -2.25 10.26 18.24
C THR A 75 -0.93 10.41 17.53
N LEU A 76 -0.85 11.38 16.61
CA LEU A 76 0.31 11.61 15.76
C LEU A 76 0.94 12.95 16.10
N ASP A 77 2.17 12.93 16.54
CA ASP A 77 2.97 14.14 16.71
C ASP A 77 3.72 14.41 15.41
N LEU A 78 3.26 15.39 14.66
CA LEU A 78 3.79 15.71 13.35
C LEU A 78 5.18 16.41 13.40
N ASP A 79 5.55 16.95 14.54
CA ASP A 79 6.83 17.63 14.73
C ASP A 79 7.93 16.62 15.09
N SER A 80 7.63 15.68 15.97
CA SER A 80 8.58 14.64 16.38
C SER A 80 8.50 13.37 15.54
N GLY A 81 7.39 13.14 14.83
CA GLY A 81 7.11 11.90 14.12
C GLY A 81 6.66 10.75 15.03
N ALA A 82 6.41 11.00 16.30
CA ALA A 82 5.93 9.99 17.24
C ALA A 82 4.46 9.64 16.97
N ILE A 83 4.12 8.37 17.14
CA ILE A 83 2.76 7.85 17.01
C ILE A 83 2.45 7.03 18.25
N ASP A 84 1.35 7.32 18.88
CA ASP A 84 0.79 6.52 19.97
C ASP A 84 -0.57 5.97 19.55
N ALA A 85 -0.79 4.69 19.78
CA ALA A 85 -2.06 4.01 19.56
C ALA A 85 -2.65 3.58 20.91
N LYS A 86 -3.83 4.07 21.24
CA LYS A 86 -4.64 3.59 22.37
C LYS A 86 -5.70 2.63 21.84
N LEU A 87 -5.73 1.42 22.40
CA LEU A 87 -6.69 0.40 21.99
C LEU A 87 -7.81 0.25 23.03
N ALA A 88 -9.01 0.03 22.54
CA ALA A 88 -10.18 -0.31 23.32
C ALA A 88 -10.95 -1.44 22.63
N ALA A 89 -11.66 -2.24 23.43
CA ALA A 89 -12.55 -3.27 22.94
C ALA A 89 -13.74 -3.40 23.89
N ASP A 90 -14.89 -3.82 23.36
CA ASP A 90 -16.12 -4.05 24.15
C ASP A 90 -16.11 -5.43 24.81
N SER A 91 -15.32 -6.36 24.30
CA SER A 91 -15.09 -7.70 24.84
C SER A 91 -13.60 -7.91 25.16
N PRO A 92 -13.25 -8.84 26.07
CA PRO A 92 -11.85 -9.15 26.36
C PRO A 92 -11.08 -9.57 25.12
N VAL A 93 -9.99 -8.89 24.83
CA VAL A 93 -9.05 -9.20 23.74
C VAL A 93 -7.67 -9.35 24.36
N ASP A 94 -6.94 -10.39 23.91
CA ASP A 94 -5.54 -10.56 24.27
C ASP A 94 -4.69 -9.61 23.42
N TRP A 95 -4.11 -8.59 24.05
CA TRP A 95 -3.38 -7.57 23.34
C TRP A 95 -1.94 -8.02 23.06
N PRO A 96 -1.49 -7.95 21.78
CA PRO A 96 -0.14 -8.36 21.41
C PRO A 96 0.93 -7.39 21.90
N LYS A 97 2.18 -7.85 21.95
CA LYS A 97 3.33 -6.97 22.28
C LYS A 97 3.68 -6.00 21.16
N THR A 98 3.38 -6.36 19.93
CA THR A 98 3.70 -5.57 18.74
C THR A 98 2.50 -5.52 17.80
N LEU A 99 2.33 -4.39 17.14
CA LEU A 99 1.32 -4.17 16.11
C LEU A 99 1.98 -3.66 14.83
N GLU A 100 1.34 -3.91 13.70
CA GLU A 100 1.73 -3.32 12.43
C GLU A 100 0.80 -2.17 12.06
N LEU A 101 1.39 -1.01 11.81
CA LEU A 101 0.70 0.18 11.32
C LEU A 101 1.18 0.47 9.90
N LEU A 102 0.29 0.32 8.93
CA LEU A 102 0.54 0.60 7.54
C LEU A 102 -0.07 1.94 7.15
N PHE A 103 0.74 2.82 6.57
CA PHE A 103 0.29 3.99 5.83
C PHE A 103 0.46 3.72 4.34
N SER A 104 -0.64 3.62 3.61
CA SER A 104 -0.64 3.35 2.16
C SER A 104 -1.09 4.58 1.39
N HIS A 105 -0.28 4.99 0.41
CA HIS A 105 -0.58 6.16 -0.42
C HIS A 105 -1.51 5.78 -1.57
N PRO A 106 -2.63 6.51 -1.80
CA PRO A 106 -3.64 6.13 -2.78
C PRO A 106 -3.16 6.05 -4.23
N ALA A 107 -2.00 6.65 -4.56
CA ALA A 107 -1.49 6.69 -5.92
C ALA A 107 -0.04 6.16 -6.08
N PHE A 108 0.72 6.00 -4.99
CA PHE A 108 2.15 5.67 -5.07
C PHE A 108 2.52 4.62 -4.02
N ALA A 109 2.49 3.33 -4.40
CA ALA A 109 2.84 2.22 -3.52
C ALA A 109 4.29 2.30 -2.97
N ASN A 110 5.21 2.94 -3.71
CA ASN A 110 6.59 3.17 -3.27
C ASN A 110 6.73 4.17 -2.10
N ARG A 111 5.63 4.80 -1.67
CA ARG A 111 5.58 5.67 -0.50
C ARG A 111 4.97 5.00 0.72
N ASP A 112 4.48 3.78 0.57
CA ASP A 112 3.88 3.04 1.67
C ASP A 112 4.89 2.86 2.80
N GLN A 113 4.44 3.08 4.03
CA GLN A 113 5.26 2.93 5.22
C GLN A 113 4.64 1.90 6.15
N VAL A 114 5.43 0.92 6.53
CA VAL A 114 5.08 -0.06 7.56
C VAL A 114 5.83 0.29 8.83
N ILE A 115 5.10 0.56 9.90
CA ILE A 115 5.62 0.94 11.20
C ILE A 115 5.30 -0.17 12.19
N THR A 116 6.32 -0.74 12.81
CA THR A 116 6.14 -1.65 13.92
C THR A 116 5.92 -0.83 15.19
N MET A 117 4.74 -0.97 15.78
CA MET A 117 4.41 -0.35 17.06
C MET A 117 4.66 -1.34 18.19
N THR A 118 5.26 -0.88 19.28
CA THR A 118 5.60 -1.72 20.43
C THR A 118 4.78 -1.30 21.64
N ALA A 119 4.31 -2.27 22.41
CA ALA A 119 3.58 -1.99 23.64
C ALA A 119 4.41 -1.11 24.59
N ALA A 120 3.83 0.01 25.00
CA ALA A 120 4.40 0.98 25.90
C ALA A 120 3.77 0.86 27.30
N MET A 121 4.13 1.75 28.21
CA MET A 121 3.46 1.81 29.51
C MET A 121 1.99 2.25 29.29
N PRO A 122 1.03 1.60 29.98
CA PRO A 122 -0.36 2.03 29.95
C PRO A 122 -0.49 3.51 30.33
N ASP A 123 -1.49 4.16 29.76
CA ASP A 123 -1.85 5.53 30.13
C ASP A 123 -2.28 5.63 31.59
N SER A 124 -2.47 6.86 32.08
CA SER A 124 -2.86 7.17 33.47
C SER A 124 -4.19 6.53 33.90
N ASP A 125 -5.05 6.20 32.94
CA ASP A 125 -6.33 5.50 33.13
C ASP A 125 -6.23 3.97 33.00
N GLY A 126 -5.02 3.44 32.77
CA GLY A 126 -4.76 2.02 32.57
C GLY A 126 -5.02 1.52 31.15
N THR A 127 -5.32 2.40 30.19
CA THR A 127 -5.55 2.03 28.81
C THR A 127 -4.25 1.55 28.15
N PRO A 128 -4.24 0.40 27.48
CA PRO A 128 -3.07 -0.09 26.76
C PRO A 128 -2.64 0.88 25.65
N VAL A 129 -1.34 1.13 25.56
CA VAL A 129 -0.73 2.04 24.56
C VAL A 129 0.37 1.33 23.81
N TRP A 130 0.44 1.56 22.51
CA TRP A 130 1.56 1.17 21.64
C TRP A 130 2.17 2.40 21.03
N SER A 131 3.50 2.45 20.99
CA SER A 131 4.23 3.58 20.43
C SER A 131 5.05 3.14 19.21
N GLY A 132 5.13 4.01 18.23
CA GLY A 132 5.91 3.88 17.01
C GLY A 132 6.43 5.22 16.53
N HIS A 133 7.13 5.24 15.40
CA HIS A 133 7.71 6.44 14.85
C HIS A 133 7.68 6.43 13.32
N PHE A 134 7.30 7.54 12.70
CA PHE A 134 7.44 7.74 11.26
C PHE A 134 8.93 7.89 10.88
N VAL A 135 9.28 7.34 9.72
CA VAL A 135 10.59 7.62 9.09
C VAL A 135 10.56 9.02 8.45
N ASP A 136 9.43 9.36 7.85
CA ASP A 136 9.17 10.66 7.24
C ASP A 136 7.69 10.97 7.42
N VAL A 137 7.35 12.18 7.91
CA VAL A 137 5.95 12.55 8.18
C VAL A 137 5.23 12.74 6.85
N PRO A 138 4.26 11.89 6.53
CA PRO A 138 3.62 11.93 5.23
C PRO A 138 2.66 13.12 5.12
N GLY A 139 2.82 13.92 4.07
CA GLY A 139 1.81 14.92 3.70
C GLY A 139 0.74 14.31 2.80
N GLY A 140 -0.51 14.82 2.90
CA GLY A 140 -1.60 14.43 2.02
C GLY A 140 -2.58 13.42 2.63
N ARG A 141 -3.34 12.72 1.77
CA ARG A 141 -4.33 11.72 2.19
C ARG A 141 -3.73 10.32 2.12
N TRP A 142 -3.94 9.54 3.17
CA TRP A 142 -3.40 8.19 3.32
C TRP A 142 -4.47 7.21 3.80
N TYR A 143 -4.41 5.99 3.32
CA TYR A 143 -5.11 4.86 3.94
C TYR A 143 -4.26 4.33 5.08
N VAL A 144 -4.87 4.17 6.23
CA VAL A 144 -4.18 3.72 7.44
C VAL A 144 -4.80 2.41 7.88
N VAL A 145 -3.95 1.44 8.17
CA VAL A 145 -4.36 0.13 8.66
C VAL A 145 -3.54 -0.20 9.90
N LEU A 146 -4.21 -0.56 10.98
CA LEU A 146 -3.60 -1.11 12.19
C LEU A 146 -4.02 -2.56 12.33
N ALA A 147 -3.07 -3.47 12.51
CA ALA A 147 -3.36 -4.89 12.55
C ALA A 147 -2.49 -5.64 13.58
N ASP A 148 -3.04 -6.71 14.12
CA ASP A 148 -2.33 -7.77 14.85
C ASP A 148 -2.26 -9.01 13.96
N GLY A 149 -1.31 -9.02 13.04
CA GLY A 149 -1.18 -10.09 12.05
C GLY A 149 -2.49 -10.39 11.33
N ASP A 150 -2.96 -11.64 11.47
CA ASP A 150 -4.22 -12.11 10.91
C ASP A 150 -5.38 -12.12 11.93
N THR A 151 -5.14 -11.72 13.20
CA THR A 151 -6.12 -11.82 14.29
C THR A 151 -7.21 -10.77 14.15
N TRP A 152 -6.83 -9.51 14.08
CA TRP A 152 -7.76 -8.40 13.89
C TRP A 152 -7.13 -7.27 13.06
N ARG A 153 -8.00 -6.47 12.45
CA ARG A 153 -7.59 -5.39 11.55
C ARG A 153 -8.56 -4.23 11.65
N LEU A 154 -8.02 -3.03 11.76
CA LEU A 154 -8.74 -1.76 11.72
C LEU A 154 -8.27 -0.94 10.54
N SER A 155 -9.14 -0.14 9.96
CA SER A 155 -8.80 0.73 8.84
C SER A 155 -9.39 2.12 8.98
N GLY A 156 -8.76 3.07 8.31
CA GLY A 156 -9.22 4.45 8.29
C GLY A 156 -8.53 5.29 7.24
N THR A 157 -8.90 6.55 7.15
CA THR A 157 -8.26 7.52 6.24
C THR A 157 -7.71 8.67 7.05
N TRP A 158 -6.43 8.97 6.85
CA TRP A 158 -5.75 10.09 7.47
C TRP A 158 -5.45 11.20 6.45
N SER A 159 -5.60 12.46 6.86
CA SER A 159 -5.37 13.63 6.01
C SER A 159 -4.65 14.76 6.75
N GLY A 160 -3.74 14.42 7.67
CA GLY A 160 -2.94 15.40 8.41
C GLY A 160 -3.48 15.78 9.79
N ALA A 161 -4.52 15.10 10.29
CA ALA A 161 -5.01 15.34 11.64
C ALA A 161 -4.07 14.75 12.69
N ALA A 162 -3.90 15.42 13.82
CA ALA A 162 -3.10 14.93 14.95
C ALA A 162 -3.74 13.71 15.65
N VAL A 163 -5.03 13.50 15.47
CA VAL A 163 -5.77 12.35 16.04
C VAL A 163 -6.55 11.67 14.95
N LEU A 164 -6.48 10.35 14.89
CA LEU A 164 -7.21 9.50 13.96
C LEU A 164 -7.90 8.37 14.73
N LEU A 165 -9.19 8.21 14.53
CA LEU A 165 -9.95 7.06 14.99
C LEU A 165 -9.94 5.98 13.92
N LEU A 166 -9.59 4.76 14.30
CA LEU A 166 -9.67 3.56 13.46
C LEU A 166 -10.74 2.63 14.01
N GLU A 167 -11.60 2.17 13.11
CA GLU A 167 -12.71 1.26 13.38
C GLU A 167 -12.67 0.08 12.41
N PRO A 168 -13.37 -1.03 12.70
CA PRO A 168 -13.54 -2.12 11.75
C PRO A 168 -14.21 -1.61 10.47
N ALA A 169 -13.80 -2.15 9.32
CA ALA A 169 -14.46 -1.83 8.05
C ALA A 169 -15.95 -2.21 8.12
N GLY A 170 -16.83 -1.23 7.89
CA GLY A 170 -18.29 -1.41 7.97
C GLY A 170 -18.96 -0.75 9.19
N ALA A 171 -18.21 -0.31 10.20
CA ALA A 171 -18.78 0.42 11.34
C ALA A 171 -19.11 1.90 11.02
N ALA A 172 -18.58 2.43 9.93
CA ALA A 172 -18.71 3.86 9.59
C ALA A 172 -20.02 4.24 8.86
N ASP A 173 -20.92 3.29 8.55
CA ASP A 173 -22.12 3.57 7.71
C ASP A 173 -23.43 3.74 8.50
N ASP A 174 -23.42 3.58 9.84
CA ASP A 174 -24.66 3.65 10.64
C ASP A 174 -24.92 5.04 11.26
N GLY A 175 -24.20 6.08 10.88
CA GLY A 175 -24.21 7.38 11.56
C GLY A 175 -24.71 8.59 10.77
N ASN A 176 -25.43 8.44 9.64
CA ASN A 176 -26.09 9.60 9.01
C ASN A 176 -27.41 9.20 8.32
N GLY A 177 -28.46 9.13 9.08
CA GLY A 177 -29.85 9.09 8.67
C GLY A 177 -30.58 10.34 9.13
#